data_877b2af8f60fd0465bdddceeb5d3d702
#
_entry.id   877b2af8f60fd0465bdddceeb5d3d702
#
_cell.length_a   1.000
_cell.length_b   1.000
_cell.length_c   1.000
_cell.angle_alpha   90.00
_cell.angle_beta   90.00
_cell.angle_gamma   90.00
#
_symmetry.space_group_name_H-M   'P 1'
#
loop_
_entity.id
_entity.type
_entity.pdbx_description
1 polymer ?
#
loop_
_entity_poly.entity_id
_entity_poly.type
_entity_poly.pdbx_seq_one_letter_code
_entity_poly.pdbx_strand_id
1 'polypeptide(L)'
;YNQDINLFKEKQSYQKGIYLVADFINHNYNREIKIEEMAQLAGLSKNYFGSAFKKALGETPHSYLIKIRISKAKVLLETTDYSLSDIAQKIGFKKASSFTSQFKASTGIIPSKYREKSKKQY
;
A
#
# COMPACT_ATOMS: atom_id res chain seq x y z
N TYR A 1 -15.07 36.09 -1.85
CA TYR A 1 -15.68 35.38 -0.69
C TYR A 1 -16.26 34.02 -1.14
N ASN A 2 -17.15 34.00 -2.14
CA ASN A 2 -17.74 32.75 -2.63
C ASN A 2 -16.71 31.82 -3.28
N GLN A 3 -15.70 32.37 -3.92
CA GLN A 3 -14.63 31.60 -4.56
C GLN A 3 -13.77 30.88 -3.51
N ASP A 4 -13.47 31.56 -2.39
CA ASP A 4 -12.67 30.95 -1.32
C ASP A 4 -13.40 29.79 -0.65
N ILE A 5 -14.69 29.92 -0.45
CA ILE A 5 -15.53 28.83 0.11
C ILE A 5 -15.57 27.65 -0.85
N ASN A 6 -15.72 27.91 -2.16
CA ASN A 6 -15.75 26.83 -3.17
C ASN A 6 -14.41 26.09 -3.24
N LEU A 7 -13.28 26.82 -3.20
CA LEU A 7 -11.96 26.20 -3.19
C LEU A 7 -11.74 25.34 -1.93
N PHE A 8 -12.20 25.82 -0.79
CA PHE A 8 -12.11 25.07 0.46
C PHE A 8 -12.91 23.76 0.38
N LYS A 9 -14.13 23.82 -0.14
CA LYS A 9 -15.00 22.63 -0.32
C LYS A 9 -14.37 21.64 -1.29
N GLU A 10 -13.79 22.13 -2.39
CA GLU A 10 -13.11 21.27 -3.37
C GLU A 10 -11.94 20.54 -2.73
N LYS A 11 -11.09 21.23 -1.98
CA LYS A 11 -9.97 20.63 -1.27
C LYS A 11 -10.42 19.56 -0.30
N GLN A 12 -11.48 19.81 0.46
CA GLN A 12 -12.04 18.82 1.39
C GLN A 12 -12.56 17.59 0.65
N SER A 13 -13.23 17.80 -0.48
CA SER A 13 -13.75 16.71 -1.31
C SER A 13 -12.60 15.84 -1.85
N TYR A 14 -11.54 16.45 -2.35
CA TYR A 14 -10.37 15.73 -2.85
C TYR A 14 -9.68 14.94 -1.73
N GLN A 15 -9.51 15.53 -0.57
CA GLN A 15 -8.91 14.87 0.58
C GLN A 15 -9.74 13.66 1.03
N LYS A 16 -11.07 13.81 1.08
CA LYS A 16 -11.96 12.70 1.41
C LYS A 16 -11.79 11.55 0.42
N GLY A 17 -11.72 11.85 -0.87
CA GLY A 17 -11.50 10.86 -1.91
C GLY A 17 -10.18 10.13 -1.73
N ILE A 18 -9.11 10.86 -1.43
CA ILE A 18 -7.78 10.27 -1.20
C ILE A 18 -7.80 9.34 0.03
N TYR A 19 -8.37 9.78 1.15
CA TYR A 19 -8.44 8.94 2.35
C TYR A 19 -9.34 7.73 2.16
N LEU A 20 -10.39 7.87 1.35
CA LEU A 20 -11.23 6.73 0.98
C LEU A 20 -10.43 5.67 0.22
N VAL A 21 -9.56 6.11 -0.69
CA VAL A 21 -8.68 5.19 -1.43
C VAL A 21 -7.67 4.54 -0.49
N ALA A 22 -7.08 5.29 0.42
CA ALA A 22 -6.14 4.73 1.40
C ALA A 22 -6.81 3.61 2.23
N ASP A 23 -8.02 3.85 2.68
CA ASP A 23 -8.82 2.84 3.40
C ASP A 23 -9.11 1.63 2.51
N PHE A 24 -9.47 1.87 1.26
CA PHE A 24 -9.73 0.82 0.28
C PHE A 24 -8.48 -0.05 0.07
N ILE A 25 -7.29 0.56 -0.04
CA ILE A 25 -6.04 -0.19 -0.18
C ILE A 25 -5.79 -1.07 1.06
N ASN A 26 -6.04 -0.54 2.25
CA ASN A 26 -5.89 -1.31 3.49
C ASN A 26 -6.77 -2.55 3.54
N HIS A 27 -7.94 -2.52 2.89
CA HIS A 27 -8.88 -3.65 2.88
C HIS A 27 -8.74 -4.54 1.65
N ASN A 28 -7.94 -4.14 0.65
CA ASN A 28 -7.84 -4.86 -0.63
C ASN A 28 -6.40 -5.09 -1.08
N TYR A 29 -5.43 -4.94 -0.19
CA TYR A 29 -4.00 -5.06 -0.54
C TYR A 29 -3.65 -6.45 -1.09
N ASN A 30 -4.44 -7.47 -0.80
CA ASN A 30 -4.17 -8.87 -1.15
C ASN A 30 -4.56 -9.24 -2.58
N ARG A 31 -4.95 -8.26 -3.39
CA ARG A 31 -5.25 -8.44 -4.81
C ARG A 31 -4.63 -7.32 -5.63
N GLU A 32 -4.64 -7.49 -6.95
CA GLU A 32 -4.21 -6.43 -7.85
C GLU A 32 -5.20 -5.26 -7.76
N ILE A 33 -4.68 -4.05 -7.58
CA ILE A 33 -5.47 -2.81 -7.58
C ILE A 33 -4.90 -1.92 -8.67
N LYS A 34 -5.72 -1.60 -9.67
CA LYS A 34 -5.30 -0.75 -10.78
C LYS A 34 -5.43 0.73 -10.41
N ILE A 35 -4.55 1.56 -10.95
CA ILE A 35 -4.58 3.01 -10.71
C ILE A 35 -5.91 3.61 -11.17
N GLU A 36 -6.48 3.10 -12.25
CA GLU A 36 -7.78 3.55 -12.77
C GLU A 36 -8.90 3.32 -11.74
N GLU A 37 -8.88 2.18 -11.08
CA GLU A 37 -9.87 1.84 -10.03
C GLU A 37 -9.76 2.81 -8.85
N MET A 38 -8.54 3.10 -8.43
CA MET A 38 -8.29 4.03 -7.33
C MET A 38 -8.71 5.45 -7.67
N ALA A 39 -8.35 5.91 -8.88
CA ALA A 39 -8.70 7.26 -9.35
C ALA A 39 -10.22 7.41 -9.45
N GLN A 40 -10.91 6.41 -9.97
CA GLN A 40 -12.36 6.42 -10.08
C GLN A 40 -13.01 6.50 -8.70
N LEU A 41 -12.53 5.73 -7.75
CA LEU A 41 -13.03 5.77 -6.37
C LEU A 41 -12.84 7.15 -5.72
N ALA A 42 -11.72 7.80 -6.01
CA ALA A 42 -11.42 9.15 -5.52
C ALA A 42 -12.22 10.24 -6.25
N GLY A 43 -12.84 9.90 -7.39
CA GLY A 43 -13.53 10.88 -8.22
C GLY A 43 -12.59 11.80 -8.98
N LEU A 44 -11.38 11.34 -9.31
CA LEU A 44 -10.33 12.14 -9.94
C LEU A 44 -9.84 11.47 -11.23
N SER A 45 -9.24 12.26 -12.12
CA SER A 45 -8.56 11.70 -13.27
C SER A 45 -7.33 10.93 -12.81
N LYS A 46 -6.89 9.97 -13.62
CA LYS A 46 -5.72 9.14 -13.31
C LYS A 46 -4.48 9.98 -13.02
N ASN A 47 -4.22 10.97 -13.87
CA ASN A 47 -3.03 11.82 -13.75
C ASN A 47 -3.07 12.69 -12.50
N TYR A 48 -4.22 13.28 -12.23
CA TYR A 48 -4.40 14.13 -11.05
C TYR A 48 -4.38 13.32 -9.77
N PHE A 49 -4.97 12.12 -9.79
CA PHE A 49 -5.06 11.26 -8.61
C PHE A 49 -3.68 10.96 -8.03
N GLY A 50 -2.73 10.54 -8.87
CA GLY A 50 -1.39 10.18 -8.41
C GLY A 50 -0.70 11.29 -7.64
N SER A 51 -0.72 12.51 -8.19
CA SER A 51 -0.09 13.66 -7.54
C SER A 51 -0.85 14.11 -6.30
N ALA A 52 -2.18 14.05 -6.33
CA ALA A 52 -3.02 14.39 -5.18
C ALA A 52 -2.79 13.43 -4.02
N PHE A 53 -2.69 12.13 -4.31
CA PHE A 53 -2.43 11.11 -3.30
C PHE A 53 -1.06 11.34 -2.64
N LYS A 54 -0.02 11.56 -3.46
CA LYS A 54 1.33 11.81 -2.97
C LYS A 54 1.39 13.08 -2.12
N LYS A 55 0.71 14.14 -2.54
CA LYS A 55 0.66 15.38 -1.78
C LYS A 55 -0.02 15.20 -0.43
N ALA A 56 -1.10 14.43 -0.38
CA ALA A 56 -1.86 14.21 0.86
C ALA A 56 -1.17 13.25 1.81
N LEU A 57 -0.59 12.17 1.31
CA LEU A 57 -0.08 11.08 2.14
C LEU A 57 1.45 10.94 2.13
N GLY A 58 2.14 11.76 1.36
CA GLY A 58 3.61 11.78 1.34
C GLY A 58 4.26 10.73 0.45
N GLU A 59 3.50 9.86 -0.18
CA GLU A 59 4.03 8.81 -1.06
C GLU A 59 3.02 8.44 -2.13
N THR A 60 3.49 7.78 -3.19
CA THR A 60 2.63 7.36 -4.29
C THR A 60 1.65 6.26 -3.85
N PRO A 61 0.53 6.08 -4.56
CA PRO A 61 -0.40 4.97 -4.24
C PRO A 61 0.27 3.60 -4.28
N HIS A 62 1.16 3.36 -5.25
CA HIS A 62 1.88 2.09 -5.36
C HIS A 62 2.80 1.87 -4.16
N SER A 63 3.56 2.88 -3.78
CA SER A 63 4.44 2.82 -2.62
C SER A 63 3.65 2.54 -1.34
N TYR A 64 2.50 3.18 -1.19
CA TYR A 64 1.59 2.97 -0.06
C TYR A 64 1.11 1.51 0.00
N LEU A 65 0.70 0.96 -1.14
CA LEU A 65 0.27 -0.44 -1.25
C LEU A 65 1.40 -1.40 -0.85
N ILE A 66 2.61 -1.18 -1.38
CA ILE A 66 3.77 -2.03 -1.06
C ILE A 66 4.07 -1.99 0.45
N LYS A 67 4.03 -0.81 1.06
CA LYS A 67 4.24 -0.69 2.52
C LYS A 67 3.26 -1.53 3.31
N ILE A 68 1.98 -1.51 2.94
CA ILE A 68 0.95 -2.30 3.61
C ILE A 68 1.25 -3.79 3.45
N ARG A 69 1.57 -4.22 2.22
CA ARG A 69 1.90 -5.63 1.95
C ARG A 69 3.10 -6.09 2.77
N ILE A 70 4.15 -5.28 2.83
CA ILE A 70 5.35 -5.62 3.61
C ILE A 70 5.03 -5.69 5.10
N SER A 71 4.21 -4.78 5.61
CA SER A 71 3.76 -4.81 7.01
C SER A 71 3.02 -6.11 7.33
N LYS A 72 2.12 -6.54 6.44
CA LYS A 72 1.40 -7.81 6.60
C LYS A 72 2.33 -9.01 6.50
N ALA A 73 3.32 -8.94 5.61
CA ALA A 73 4.32 -9.99 5.47
C ALA A 73 5.12 -10.19 6.76
N LYS A 74 5.51 -9.12 7.40
CA LYS A 74 6.25 -9.18 8.68
C LYS A 74 5.47 -9.98 9.73
N VAL A 75 4.18 -9.71 9.86
CA VAL A 75 3.31 -10.43 10.79
C VAL A 75 3.29 -11.93 10.46
N LEU A 76 3.09 -12.27 9.18
CA LEU A 76 3.05 -13.68 8.77
C LEU A 76 4.40 -14.37 8.94
N LEU A 77 5.49 -13.68 8.66
CA LEU A 77 6.83 -14.23 8.87
C LEU A 77 7.10 -14.53 10.34
N GLU A 78 6.60 -13.68 11.22
CA GLU A 78 6.81 -13.81 12.68
C GLU A 78 5.89 -14.84 13.32
N THR A 79 4.67 -15.00 12.82
CA THR A 79 3.61 -15.76 13.49
C THR A 79 3.24 -17.08 12.83
N THR A 80 3.76 -17.38 11.65
CA THR A 80 3.39 -18.59 10.91
C THR A 80 4.63 -19.31 10.36
N ASP A 81 4.43 -20.55 9.94
CA ASP A 81 5.43 -21.33 9.22
C ASP A 81 5.11 -21.39 7.71
N TYR A 82 4.26 -20.51 7.22
CA TYR A 82 3.93 -20.46 5.79
C TYR A 82 5.20 -20.29 4.96
N SER A 83 5.23 -20.93 3.78
CA SER A 83 6.33 -20.74 2.84
C SER A 83 6.36 -19.29 2.35
N LEU A 84 7.52 -18.87 1.89
CA LEU A 84 7.64 -17.50 1.32
C LEU A 84 6.72 -17.32 0.11
N SER A 85 6.55 -18.38 -0.69
CA SER A 85 5.63 -18.38 -1.83
C SER A 85 4.19 -18.17 -1.37
N ASP A 86 3.77 -18.87 -0.32
CA ASP A 86 2.41 -18.74 0.22
C ASP A 86 2.18 -17.34 0.79
N ILE A 87 3.16 -16.80 1.51
CA ILE A 87 3.06 -15.44 2.05
C ILE A 87 2.93 -14.43 0.91
N ALA A 88 3.79 -14.54 -0.12
CA ALA A 88 3.74 -13.65 -1.28
C ALA A 88 2.34 -13.63 -1.89
N GLN A 89 1.73 -14.79 -2.08
CA GLN A 89 0.40 -14.90 -2.64
C GLN A 89 -0.66 -14.28 -1.72
N LYS A 90 -0.59 -14.57 -0.44
CA LYS A 90 -1.56 -14.06 0.55
C LYS A 90 -1.55 -12.55 0.68
N ILE A 91 -0.41 -11.92 0.46
CA ILE A 91 -0.29 -10.46 0.58
C ILE A 91 -0.40 -9.74 -0.76
N GLY A 92 -0.68 -10.48 -1.85
CA GLY A 92 -1.03 -9.86 -3.12
C GLY A 92 0.07 -9.76 -4.17
N PHE A 93 1.24 -10.34 -3.93
CA PHE A 93 2.29 -10.41 -4.96
C PHE A 93 2.02 -11.57 -5.91
N LYS A 94 2.22 -11.34 -7.19
CA LYS A 94 2.06 -12.40 -8.22
C LYS A 94 3.19 -13.41 -8.18
N LYS A 95 4.40 -12.97 -7.82
CA LYS A 95 5.60 -13.81 -7.82
C LYS A 95 6.34 -13.67 -6.49
N ALA A 96 6.87 -14.78 -6.00
CA ALA A 96 7.70 -14.77 -4.79
C ALA A 96 8.94 -13.91 -4.96
N SER A 97 9.51 -13.84 -6.18
CA SER A 97 10.69 -13.01 -6.47
C SER A 97 10.39 -11.53 -6.30
N SER A 98 9.20 -11.07 -6.72
CA SER A 98 8.77 -9.69 -6.53
C SER A 98 8.63 -9.35 -5.06
N PHE A 99 8.04 -10.27 -4.29
CA PHE A 99 7.93 -10.12 -2.84
C PHE A 99 9.31 -9.99 -2.19
N THR A 100 10.21 -10.90 -2.51
CA THR A 100 11.57 -10.90 -1.94
C THR A 100 12.30 -9.58 -2.24
N SER A 101 12.25 -9.11 -3.49
CA SER A 101 12.85 -7.85 -3.91
C SER A 101 12.29 -6.66 -3.14
N GLN A 102 10.97 -6.56 -3.07
CA GLN A 102 10.30 -5.44 -2.41
C GLN A 102 10.52 -5.47 -0.89
N PHE A 103 10.51 -6.66 -0.31
CA PHE A 103 10.78 -6.81 1.12
C PHE A 103 12.19 -6.34 1.46
N LYS A 104 13.18 -6.78 0.67
CA LYS A 104 14.57 -6.36 0.87
C LYS A 104 14.74 -4.84 0.68
N ALA A 105 14.08 -4.28 -0.34
CA ALA A 105 14.13 -2.83 -0.59
C ALA A 105 13.54 -2.05 0.59
N SER A 106 12.48 -2.56 1.22
CA SER A 106 11.80 -1.88 2.32
C SER A 106 12.48 -2.06 3.68
N THR A 107 13.07 -3.23 3.93
CA THR A 107 13.58 -3.60 5.26
C THR A 107 15.10 -3.72 5.34
N GLY A 108 15.77 -3.82 4.19
CA GLY A 108 17.22 -4.02 4.14
C GLY A 108 17.65 -5.48 4.16
N ILE A 109 16.74 -6.42 4.46
CA ILE A 109 17.06 -7.86 4.51
C ILE A 109 16.00 -8.68 3.78
N ILE A 110 16.39 -9.88 3.35
CA ILE A 110 15.44 -10.79 2.66
C ILE A 110 14.49 -11.42 3.70
N PRO A 111 13.29 -11.86 3.24
CA PRO A 111 12.28 -12.39 4.15
C PRO A 111 12.73 -13.57 5.00
N SER A 112 13.51 -14.50 4.44
CA SER A 112 14.01 -15.67 5.19
C SER A 112 14.90 -15.24 6.35
N LYS A 113 15.73 -14.23 6.16
CA LYS A 113 16.58 -13.69 7.23
C LYS A 113 15.78 -12.95 8.28
N TYR A 114 14.77 -12.23 7.86
CA TYR A 114 13.86 -11.54 8.78
C TYR A 114 13.17 -12.56 9.69
N ARG A 115 12.63 -13.64 9.13
CA ARG A 115 11.99 -14.71 9.90
C ARG A 115 12.95 -15.33 10.90
N GLU A 116 14.17 -15.63 10.45
CA GLU A 116 15.20 -16.21 11.29
C GLU A 116 15.52 -15.32 12.50
N LYS A 117 15.69 -14.01 12.26
CA LYS A 117 15.96 -13.04 13.32
C LYS A 117 14.79 -12.91 14.30
N SER A 118 13.55 -12.93 13.81
CA SER A 118 12.39 -12.82 14.67
C SER A 118 12.25 -14.01 15.61
N LYS A 119 12.61 -15.20 15.15
CA LYS A 119 12.58 -16.42 15.98
C LYS A 119 13.66 -16.43 17.05
N LYS A 120 14.78 -15.76 16.83
CA LYS A 120 15.89 -15.69 17.81
C LYS A 120 15.61 -14.73 18.97
N GLN A 121 14.57 -13.88 18.86
CA GLN A 121 14.22 -12.92 19.91
C GLN A 121 13.36 -13.55 21.02
N TYR A 122 12.91 -14.79 20.82
CA TYR A 122 12.09 -15.52 21.80
C TYR A 122 12.91 -16.71 22.40
#